data_81c9284c94747122dcdbecff5a8b097e
#
_entry.id   81c9284c94747122dcdbecff5a8b097e
#
_cell.length_a   1.000
_cell.length_b   1.000
_cell.length_c   1.000
_cell.angle_alpha   90.00
_cell.angle_beta   90.00
_cell.angle_gamma   90.00
#
_symmetry.space_group_name_H-M   'P 1'
#
loop_
_entity.id
_entity.type
_entity.pdbx_description
1 polymer ?
#
loop_
_entity_poly.entity_id
_entity_poly.type
_entity_poly.pdbx_seq_one_letter_code
_entity_poly.pdbx_strand_id
1 'polypeptide(L)'
;MLVLSALLATGAAQAADLSKVPQMNETKEQRDERMQWFRDAKFGMFIHWGPCSIGGVEIGWGRKANRPWDINGIQTPRTEDPVYDNYYKQFNPTKYNAEEWVRFAKESGMKYMVLVAKHHDGFAEFATKVSDYNIMNSPYAKDIVKAYADACHKQGMKLGLYYSTRDWYHPDYLVGDNVKYDTFYRAQVKELLANYGAVDVMWFDHVGGRDWGKWKFDELFSMMYQIQPKLIVNNRAAAFCGPDTPQDLKAPSPELAKMVKGDYDTPEGFIGAMNIASDWESCIHVGRQWAYGGEDGFKGPEDCIKMLVSCTTGGGNLLLNFGPRPDGAFAEGEAKVARAMGEWLKKYGAAIYGTRGGPYRNGSWGGTCHKGNKLYMLVYEWPVEGLGFDPLANKVLAARTLTGAAVTFKQDADEFTVDVAEKDRDKPVTVIELTLDKPVADSLLIGAAHAPKSYISEHGAVLSDKATLEISSRSSYDDENVHARLFSGDKVDYAFHTDKEKNPWAKVDLGAVKTVNAVIVENRANERRAEGLIVSVSEDGQKWQEVWVAGTFEATWLVPVTHVEAGANVPGSRARFIRLETRNEAPRELLLKRVTVFGAK
;
A
#
# COMPACT_ATOMS: atom_id res chain seq x y z
N MET A 1 5.97 40.71 62.75
CA MET A 1 6.79 40.19 61.68
C MET A 1 6.55 38.67 61.62
N LEU A 2 5.55 38.27 60.82
CA LEU A 2 5.28 36.85 60.57
C LEU A 2 5.79 36.54 59.15
N VAL A 3 6.78 35.64 59.07
CA VAL A 3 7.33 35.18 57.80
C VAL A 3 6.46 34.01 57.35
N LEU A 4 5.69 34.19 56.30
CA LEU A 4 4.94 33.12 55.61
C LEU A 4 5.94 32.39 54.69
N SER A 5 6.33 31.19 55.09
CA SER A 5 7.09 30.27 54.24
C SER A 5 6.13 29.65 53.23
N ALA A 6 6.18 30.06 51.97
CA ALA A 6 5.52 29.34 50.89
C ALA A 6 6.28 28.07 50.58
N LEU A 7 5.73 26.92 50.90
CA LEU A 7 6.17 25.63 50.40
C LEU A 7 5.84 25.55 48.91
N LEU A 8 6.84 25.74 48.06
CA LEU A 8 6.80 25.30 46.68
C LEU A 8 6.85 23.77 46.66
N ALA A 9 5.69 23.15 46.56
CA ALA A 9 5.60 21.73 46.23
C ALA A 9 5.96 21.56 44.74
N THR A 10 7.21 21.25 44.46
CA THR A 10 7.63 20.70 43.19
C THR A 10 7.09 19.27 43.10
N GLY A 11 5.85 19.15 42.66
CA GLY A 11 5.29 17.85 42.30
C GLY A 11 6.00 17.39 41.04
N ALA A 12 7.01 16.52 41.18
CA ALA A 12 7.46 15.71 40.08
C ALA A 12 6.23 14.93 39.60
N ALA A 13 5.78 15.18 38.36
CA ALA A 13 4.72 14.41 37.76
C ALA A 13 5.16 12.93 37.78
N GLN A 14 4.46 12.13 38.56
CA GLN A 14 4.73 10.69 38.66
C GLN A 14 4.41 10.08 37.31
N ALA A 15 5.36 9.34 36.71
CA ALA A 15 5.14 8.63 35.44
C ALA A 15 3.85 7.80 35.51
N ALA A 16 3.10 7.77 34.42
CA ALA A 16 1.84 7.02 34.38
C ALA A 16 2.11 5.53 34.64
N ASP A 17 1.28 4.93 35.49
CA ASP A 17 1.37 3.49 35.78
C ASP A 17 0.82 2.68 34.60
N LEU A 18 1.69 2.30 33.68
CA LEU A 18 1.36 1.57 32.46
C LEU A 18 0.73 0.20 32.74
N SER A 19 0.96 -0.38 33.91
CA SER A 19 0.34 -1.66 34.30
C SER A 19 -1.19 -1.57 34.40
N LYS A 20 -1.73 -0.36 34.53
CA LYS A 20 -3.19 -0.10 34.57
C LYS A 20 -3.80 0.14 33.20
N VAL A 21 -3.00 0.21 32.14
CA VAL A 21 -3.50 0.39 30.77
C VAL A 21 -4.00 -0.95 30.26
N PRO A 22 -5.30 -1.06 29.85
CA PRO A 22 -5.90 -2.34 29.43
C PRO A 22 -5.08 -3.09 28.36
N GLN A 23 -4.59 -2.39 27.33
CA GLN A 23 -3.83 -2.97 26.22
C GLN A 23 -2.46 -3.52 26.63
N MET A 24 -1.89 -3.07 27.76
CA MET A 24 -0.65 -3.63 28.29
C MET A 24 -0.84 -5.03 28.87
N ASN A 25 -2.04 -5.32 29.37
CA ASN A 25 -2.42 -6.58 30.01
C ASN A 25 -3.31 -7.44 29.11
N GLU A 26 -3.54 -7.02 27.89
CA GLU A 26 -4.38 -7.69 26.91
C GLU A 26 -3.78 -9.06 26.55
N THR A 27 -4.57 -10.13 26.69
CA THR A 27 -4.18 -11.45 26.18
C THR A 27 -4.23 -11.47 24.66
N LYS A 28 -3.63 -12.50 24.05
CA LYS A 28 -3.71 -12.68 22.58
C LYS A 28 -5.15 -12.77 22.12
N GLU A 29 -6.01 -13.49 22.84
CA GLU A 29 -7.41 -13.68 22.52
C GLU A 29 -8.20 -12.36 22.61
N GLN A 30 -7.95 -11.54 23.63
CA GLN A 30 -8.56 -10.23 23.79
C GLN A 30 -8.14 -9.27 22.67
N ARG A 31 -6.83 -9.30 22.29
CA ARG A 31 -6.34 -8.54 21.15
C ARG A 31 -6.98 -9.01 19.85
N ASP A 32 -7.07 -10.31 19.65
CA ASP A 32 -7.66 -10.90 18.45
C ASP A 32 -9.15 -10.51 18.33
N GLU A 33 -9.92 -10.50 19.43
CA GLU A 33 -11.30 -10.02 19.47
C GLU A 33 -11.40 -8.52 19.12
N ARG A 34 -10.53 -7.67 19.70
CA ARG A 34 -10.50 -6.22 19.45
C ARG A 34 -10.13 -5.90 18.00
N MET A 35 -9.17 -6.64 17.42
CA MET A 35 -8.67 -6.43 16.07
C MET A 35 -9.51 -7.13 14.98
N GLN A 36 -10.44 -8.02 15.35
CA GLN A 36 -11.21 -8.84 14.42
C GLN A 36 -11.90 -8.01 13.34
N TRP A 37 -12.61 -6.95 13.75
CA TRP A 37 -13.34 -6.09 12.82
C TRP A 37 -12.42 -5.40 11.81
N PHE A 38 -11.22 -4.99 12.23
CA PHE A 38 -10.23 -4.34 11.37
C PHE A 38 -9.69 -5.31 10.31
N ARG A 39 -9.34 -6.53 10.75
CA ARG A 39 -8.90 -7.60 9.84
C ARG A 39 -9.99 -8.01 8.84
N ASP A 40 -11.25 -7.91 9.24
CA ASP A 40 -12.40 -8.27 8.39
C ASP A 40 -12.81 -7.15 7.44
N ALA A 41 -12.52 -5.91 7.78
CA ALA A 41 -12.91 -4.72 7.05
C ALA A 41 -12.24 -4.59 5.68
N LYS A 42 -10.96 -4.87 5.56
CA LYS A 42 -10.11 -4.86 4.35
C LYS A 42 -10.03 -3.54 3.59
N PHE A 43 -11.05 -2.70 3.62
CA PHE A 43 -11.13 -1.49 2.81
C PHE A 43 -11.71 -0.32 3.59
N GLY A 44 -10.95 0.77 3.68
CA GLY A 44 -11.32 2.02 4.33
C GLY A 44 -11.15 3.25 3.44
N MET A 45 -11.82 4.35 3.80
CA MET A 45 -11.66 5.67 3.20
C MET A 45 -10.79 6.55 4.10
N PHE A 46 -9.73 7.10 3.55
CA PHE A 46 -8.98 8.18 4.16
C PHE A 46 -9.42 9.51 3.56
N ILE A 47 -9.50 10.56 4.36
CA ILE A 47 -9.89 11.89 3.88
C ILE A 47 -8.88 12.93 4.38
N HIS A 48 -8.07 13.45 3.44
CA HIS A 48 -7.21 14.60 3.67
C HIS A 48 -7.89 15.84 3.10
N TRP A 49 -8.33 16.70 3.98
CA TRP A 49 -9.11 17.87 3.62
C TRP A 49 -8.89 19.01 4.61
N GLY A 50 -9.22 20.22 4.19
CA GLY A 50 -9.13 21.43 5.01
C GLY A 50 -8.92 22.68 4.17
N PRO A 51 -8.55 23.81 4.81
CA PRO A 51 -8.35 25.09 4.14
C PRO A 51 -7.34 25.06 2.99
N CYS A 52 -6.33 24.18 3.02
CA CYS A 52 -5.34 23.99 1.95
C CYS A 52 -5.96 23.71 0.58
N SER A 53 -7.16 23.10 0.55
CA SER A 53 -7.89 22.79 -0.67
C SER A 53 -8.27 24.05 -1.48
N ILE A 54 -8.39 25.23 -0.82
CA ILE A 54 -8.62 26.53 -1.49
C ILE A 54 -7.46 26.87 -2.43
N GLY A 55 -6.22 26.63 -1.97
CA GLY A 55 -5.03 26.84 -2.77
C GLY A 55 -4.71 25.70 -3.74
N GLY A 56 -5.42 24.57 -3.68
CA GLY A 56 -5.07 23.36 -4.43
C GLY A 56 -3.68 22.82 -4.08
N VAL A 57 -3.21 23.05 -2.86
CA VAL A 57 -1.86 22.69 -2.39
C VAL A 57 -1.95 21.56 -1.37
N GLU A 58 -0.82 20.82 -1.22
CA GLU A 58 -0.78 19.70 -0.29
C GLU A 58 -0.93 20.16 1.16
N ILE A 59 -1.73 19.43 1.94
CA ILE A 59 -2.02 19.74 3.34
C ILE A 59 -0.72 19.75 4.16
N GLY A 60 -0.48 20.83 4.90
CA GLY A 60 0.76 21.07 5.64
C GLY A 60 2.00 21.24 4.74
N TRP A 61 2.26 20.31 3.84
CA TRP A 61 3.41 20.33 2.93
C TRP A 61 3.37 21.46 1.90
N GLY A 62 2.21 22.05 1.67
CA GLY A 62 2.02 23.25 0.85
C GLY A 62 2.55 24.54 1.46
N ARG A 63 2.82 24.60 2.79
CA ARG A 63 3.49 25.73 3.45
C ARG A 63 4.98 25.78 3.08
N LYS A 64 5.53 26.98 2.87
CA LYS A 64 6.88 27.16 2.32
C LYS A 64 8.01 27.09 3.35
N ALA A 65 7.84 27.67 4.54
CA ALA A 65 8.96 27.99 5.44
C ALA A 65 9.38 26.87 6.39
N ASN A 66 8.55 25.90 6.70
CA ASN A 66 8.81 24.96 7.82
C ASN A 66 9.18 23.54 7.39
N ARG A 67 9.85 23.40 6.26
CA ARG A 67 10.36 22.10 5.82
C ARG A 67 11.80 21.94 6.25
N PRO A 68 12.12 21.06 7.21
CA PRO A 68 13.50 20.76 7.57
C PRO A 68 14.27 20.03 6.46
N TRP A 69 13.59 19.56 5.42
CA TRP A 69 14.17 18.87 4.24
C TRP A 69 13.29 19.07 3.01
N ASP A 70 13.92 19.25 1.86
CA ASP A 70 13.26 19.06 0.58
C ASP A 70 13.00 17.57 0.42
N ILE A 71 11.72 17.18 0.42
CA ILE A 71 11.36 15.83 0.01
C ILE A 71 11.58 15.80 -1.50
N ASN A 72 12.69 15.21 -1.90
CA ASN A 72 13.05 14.99 -3.29
C ASN A 72 11.88 14.30 -4.00
N GLY A 73 11.30 14.98 -4.98
CA GLY A 73 10.25 14.44 -5.85
C GLY A 73 8.82 14.91 -5.59
N ILE A 74 8.48 15.55 -4.47
CA ILE A 74 7.13 16.11 -4.29
C ILE A 74 7.11 17.52 -4.93
N GLN A 75 6.68 17.57 -6.18
CA GLN A 75 6.43 18.83 -6.90
C GLN A 75 5.01 19.36 -6.60
N THR A 76 4.69 19.58 -5.34
CA THR A 76 3.44 20.26 -5.01
C THR A 76 3.66 21.78 -5.04
N PRO A 77 2.70 22.57 -5.55
CA PRO A 77 2.73 24.01 -5.43
C PRO A 77 2.93 24.43 -3.97
N ARG A 78 3.83 25.38 -3.72
CA ARG A 78 4.12 25.89 -2.38
C ARG A 78 3.61 27.32 -2.24
N THR A 79 2.99 27.60 -1.11
CA THR A 79 2.45 28.90 -0.79
C THR A 79 3.19 29.51 0.39
N GLU A 80 3.45 30.83 0.36
CA GLU A 80 4.03 31.55 1.50
C GLU A 80 3.17 31.35 2.74
N ASP A 81 3.80 31.08 3.89
CA ASP A 81 3.10 30.71 5.12
C ASP A 81 1.98 31.67 5.53
N PRO A 82 2.15 33.03 5.46
CA PRO A 82 1.06 33.93 5.79
C PRO A 82 -0.15 33.81 4.87
N VAL A 83 0.04 33.38 3.62
CA VAL A 83 -1.07 33.14 2.68
C VAL A 83 -1.74 31.81 3.02
N TYR A 84 -0.94 30.74 3.19
CA TYR A 84 -1.43 29.40 3.54
C TYR A 84 -2.24 29.45 4.85
N ASP A 85 -1.65 30.01 5.91
CA ASP A 85 -2.25 30.10 7.24
C ASP A 85 -3.51 30.95 7.29
N ASN A 86 -3.80 31.71 6.26
CA ASN A 86 -5.03 32.52 6.13
C ASN A 86 -6.08 31.89 5.21
N TYR A 87 -5.85 30.74 4.60
CA TYR A 87 -6.89 30.05 3.81
C TYR A 87 -8.15 29.75 4.63
N TYR A 88 -8.03 29.45 5.93
CA TYR A 88 -9.19 29.18 6.78
C TYR A 88 -10.19 30.33 6.83
N LYS A 89 -9.76 31.60 6.64
CA LYS A 89 -10.62 32.78 6.58
C LYS A 89 -11.52 32.82 5.35
N GLN A 90 -11.27 31.96 4.37
CA GLN A 90 -12.03 31.79 3.14
C GLN A 90 -12.73 30.43 3.10
N PHE A 91 -12.42 29.53 4.04
CA PHE A 91 -12.89 28.15 4.05
C PHE A 91 -14.35 28.07 4.48
N ASN A 92 -15.23 27.87 3.49
CA ASN A 92 -16.67 27.78 3.68
C ASN A 92 -17.26 26.64 2.83
N PRO A 93 -17.11 25.38 3.24
CA PRO A 93 -17.53 24.21 2.48
C PRO A 93 -19.05 24.02 2.48
N THR A 94 -19.76 24.80 1.67
CA THR A 94 -21.23 24.83 1.63
C THR A 94 -21.89 23.54 1.12
N LYS A 95 -21.13 22.66 0.44
CA LYS A 95 -21.60 21.36 -0.04
C LYS A 95 -21.19 20.20 0.87
N TYR A 96 -20.45 20.46 1.95
CA TYR A 96 -20.11 19.42 2.91
C TYR A 96 -21.38 18.84 3.55
N ASN A 97 -21.55 17.55 3.41
CA ASN A 97 -22.61 16.79 4.02
C ASN A 97 -22.06 15.45 4.53
N ALA A 98 -21.84 15.35 5.83
CA ALA A 98 -21.23 14.19 6.45
C ALA A 98 -22.05 12.90 6.22
N GLU A 99 -23.39 12.97 6.24
CA GLU A 99 -24.24 11.80 6.00
C GLU A 99 -24.09 11.28 4.56
N GLU A 100 -23.92 12.18 3.59
CA GLU A 100 -23.66 11.80 2.20
C GLU A 100 -22.27 11.23 2.01
N TRP A 101 -21.26 11.77 2.69
CA TRP A 101 -19.90 11.21 2.66
C TRP A 101 -19.86 9.78 3.20
N VAL A 102 -20.48 9.54 4.35
CA VAL A 102 -20.56 8.20 4.95
C VAL A 102 -21.36 7.24 4.07
N ARG A 103 -22.50 7.69 3.52
CA ARG A 103 -23.28 6.88 2.57
C ARG A 103 -22.46 6.53 1.34
N PHE A 104 -21.77 7.50 0.75
CA PHE A 104 -20.91 7.31 -0.41
C PHE A 104 -19.78 6.29 -0.14
N ALA A 105 -19.12 6.38 1.02
CA ALA A 105 -18.10 5.42 1.42
C ALA A 105 -18.69 3.99 1.53
N LYS A 106 -19.86 3.85 2.14
CA LYS A 106 -20.56 2.55 2.25
C LYS A 106 -20.94 1.96 0.89
N GLU A 107 -21.50 2.77 0.00
CA GLU A 107 -21.87 2.37 -1.36
C GLU A 107 -20.63 1.98 -2.17
N SER A 108 -19.48 2.61 -1.89
CA SER A 108 -18.18 2.26 -2.46
C SER A 108 -17.53 1.01 -1.85
N GLY A 109 -18.19 0.39 -0.85
CA GLY A 109 -17.74 -0.85 -0.23
C GLY A 109 -16.82 -0.67 0.98
N MET A 110 -16.52 0.55 1.41
CA MET A 110 -15.66 0.84 2.57
C MET A 110 -16.35 0.49 3.89
N LYS A 111 -15.58 0.02 4.87
CA LYS A 111 -16.08 -0.46 6.16
C LYS A 111 -15.71 0.45 7.33
N TYR A 112 -14.76 1.33 7.12
CA TYR A 112 -14.32 2.36 8.07
C TYR A 112 -13.86 3.59 7.30
N MET A 113 -13.86 4.72 8.00
CA MET A 113 -13.37 5.97 7.46
C MET A 113 -12.43 6.64 8.46
N VAL A 114 -11.38 7.30 7.98
CA VAL A 114 -10.45 8.08 8.78
C VAL A 114 -10.43 9.50 8.23
N LEU A 115 -10.88 10.47 9.04
CA LEU A 115 -10.85 11.90 8.69
C LEU A 115 -9.67 12.58 9.36
N VAL A 116 -8.95 13.41 8.61
CA VAL A 116 -7.93 14.30 9.18
C VAL A 116 -8.61 15.34 10.06
N ALA A 117 -8.43 15.21 11.38
CA ALA A 117 -8.91 16.19 12.35
C ALA A 117 -7.93 17.36 12.52
N LYS A 118 -6.61 17.08 12.42
CA LYS A 118 -5.53 18.07 12.39
C LYS A 118 -4.31 17.50 11.69
N HIS A 119 -3.79 18.20 10.68
CA HIS A 119 -2.56 17.83 9.97
C HIS A 119 -1.35 18.64 10.48
N HIS A 120 -0.20 18.55 9.80
CA HIS A 120 1.05 19.22 10.14
C HIS A 120 0.96 20.76 10.12
N ASP A 121 -0.01 21.32 9.41
CA ASP A 121 -0.28 22.76 9.37
C ASP A 121 -0.93 23.32 10.64
N GLY A 122 -1.34 22.44 11.56
CA GLY A 122 -1.90 22.82 12.85
C GLY A 122 -3.38 23.23 12.83
N PHE A 123 -4.03 23.29 11.65
CA PHE A 123 -5.45 23.64 11.59
C PHE A 123 -6.32 22.51 12.11
N ALA A 124 -7.21 22.83 13.06
CA ALA A 124 -8.13 21.86 13.64
C ALA A 124 -9.51 21.93 12.97
N GLU A 125 -9.95 20.82 12.36
CA GLU A 125 -11.29 20.67 11.76
C GLU A 125 -12.41 20.48 12.78
N PHE A 126 -12.13 20.71 14.05
CA PHE A 126 -13.05 20.50 15.19
C PHE A 126 -13.05 21.68 16.15
N ALA A 127 -14.09 21.75 16.99
CA ALA A 127 -14.29 22.82 17.97
C ALA A 127 -13.36 22.64 19.19
N THR A 128 -12.04 22.70 18.97
CA THR A 128 -11.06 22.66 20.07
C THR A 128 -11.11 23.91 20.91
N LYS A 129 -10.89 23.75 22.22
CA LYS A 129 -10.84 24.85 23.19
C LYS A 129 -9.43 25.35 23.47
N VAL A 130 -8.42 24.68 22.91
CA VAL A 130 -7.00 25.00 23.20
C VAL A 130 -6.28 25.70 22.07
N SER A 131 -6.96 25.97 20.95
CA SER A 131 -6.43 26.72 19.81
C SER A 131 -7.52 27.53 19.14
N ASP A 132 -7.19 28.77 18.74
CA ASP A 132 -8.05 29.59 17.89
C ASP A 132 -7.87 29.28 16.38
N TYR A 133 -6.84 28.51 16.02
CA TYR A 133 -6.60 28.05 14.65
C TYR A 133 -7.43 26.80 14.36
N ASN A 134 -8.75 27.01 14.24
CA ASN A 134 -9.72 25.93 14.07
C ASN A 134 -10.92 26.35 13.20
N ILE A 135 -11.72 25.36 12.82
CA ILE A 135 -12.87 25.52 11.91
C ILE A 135 -13.94 26.49 12.42
N MET A 136 -14.07 26.65 13.76
CA MET A 136 -15.07 27.56 14.35
C MET A 136 -14.75 29.03 14.06
N ASN A 137 -13.50 29.36 13.74
CA ASN A 137 -13.03 30.68 13.36
C ASN A 137 -12.94 30.89 11.84
N SER A 138 -13.46 29.93 11.05
CA SER A 138 -13.67 30.06 9.61
C SER A 138 -15.07 30.61 9.30
N PRO A 139 -15.35 31.05 8.05
CA PRO A 139 -16.70 31.41 7.63
C PRO A 139 -17.74 30.28 7.77
N TYR A 140 -17.29 29.03 7.73
CA TYR A 140 -18.15 27.87 7.92
C TYR A 140 -18.65 27.76 9.35
N ALA A 141 -17.82 27.99 10.35
CA ALA A 141 -18.12 28.09 11.78
C ALA A 141 -18.98 26.90 12.33
N LYS A 142 -18.73 25.69 11.82
CA LYS A 142 -19.38 24.44 12.30
C LYS A 142 -18.33 23.36 12.45
N ASP A 143 -18.48 22.54 13.48
CA ASP A 143 -17.59 21.43 13.77
C ASP A 143 -17.75 20.30 12.74
N ILE A 144 -16.75 20.16 11.86
CA ILE A 144 -16.73 19.16 10.79
C ILE A 144 -16.58 17.76 11.39
N VAL A 145 -15.69 17.59 12.37
CA VAL A 145 -15.46 16.28 13.02
C VAL A 145 -16.70 15.84 13.77
N LYS A 146 -17.46 16.76 14.39
CA LYS A 146 -18.72 16.41 15.05
C LYS A 146 -19.76 15.87 14.09
N ALA A 147 -19.98 16.58 12.98
CA ALA A 147 -20.92 16.14 11.95
C ALA A 147 -20.52 14.78 11.36
N TYR A 148 -19.22 14.59 11.11
CA TYR A 148 -18.67 13.34 10.61
C TYR A 148 -18.86 12.17 11.59
N ALA A 149 -18.52 12.37 12.86
CA ALA A 149 -18.67 11.34 13.90
C ALA A 149 -20.13 10.93 14.06
N ASP A 150 -21.05 11.90 14.13
CA ASP A 150 -22.47 11.65 14.24
C ASP A 150 -23.01 10.84 13.04
N ALA A 151 -22.56 11.17 11.83
CA ALA A 151 -22.94 10.45 10.62
C ALA A 151 -22.40 9.01 10.61
N CYS A 152 -21.16 8.80 11.05
CA CYS A 152 -20.56 7.46 11.18
C CYS A 152 -21.37 6.61 12.16
N HIS A 153 -21.65 7.12 13.36
CA HIS A 153 -22.43 6.41 14.37
C HIS A 153 -23.85 6.10 13.89
N LYS A 154 -24.54 7.08 13.31
CA LYS A 154 -25.90 6.90 12.78
C LYS A 154 -25.99 5.81 11.72
N GLN A 155 -24.98 5.70 10.87
CA GLN A 155 -24.96 4.76 9.76
C GLN A 155 -24.18 3.46 10.05
N GLY A 156 -23.63 3.28 11.26
CA GLY A 156 -22.85 2.11 11.65
C GLY A 156 -21.52 1.97 10.89
N MET A 157 -20.91 3.10 10.49
CA MET A 157 -19.57 3.16 9.92
C MET A 157 -18.55 3.24 11.07
N LYS A 158 -17.47 2.48 10.98
CA LYS A 158 -16.36 2.56 11.92
C LYS A 158 -15.67 3.92 11.82
N LEU A 159 -15.55 4.62 12.95
CA LEU A 159 -15.04 5.98 13.04
C LEU A 159 -13.52 5.99 13.29
N GLY A 160 -12.76 6.54 12.36
CA GLY A 160 -11.35 6.86 12.54
C GLY A 160 -11.10 8.37 12.50
N LEU A 161 -10.14 8.81 13.30
CA LEU A 161 -9.63 10.18 13.32
C LEU A 161 -8.12 10.17 13.13
N TYR A 162 -7.64 11.00 12.20
CA TYR A 162 -6.21 11.24 12.03
C TYR A 162 -5.81 12.48 12.83
N TYR A 163 -4.67 12.39 13.49
CA TYR A 163 -4.07 13.50 14.20
C TYR A 163 -2.55 13.53 14.01
N SER A 164 -2.03 14.61 13.41
CA SER A 164 -0.60 14.83 13.37
C SER A 164 -0.08 15.34 14.69
N THR A 165 0.91 14.66 15.25
CA THR A 165 1.68 15.16 16.39
C THR A 165 2.65 16.25 15.98
N ARG A 166 2.98 16.39 14.69
CA ARG A 166 3.72 17.52 14.13
C ARG A 166 2.79 18.72 13.96
N ASP A 167 3.31 19.90 14.23
CA ASP A 167 2.55 21.15 14.10
C ASP A 167 3.47 22.30 13.71
N TRP A 168 3.43 22.69 12.46
CA TRP A 168 4.28 23.76 11.94
C TRP A 168 3.75 25.17 12.22
N TYR A 169 2.52 25.26 12.68
CA TYR A 169 1.90 26.54 13.05
C TYR A 169 2.14 26.90 14.52
N HIS A 170 2.19 25.88 15.42
CA HIS A 170 2.26 26.13 16.85
C HIS A 170 3.63 26.68 17.27
N PRO A 171 3.68 27.86 17.95
CA PRO A 171 4.95 28.53 18.25
C PRO A 171 5.85 27.76 19.24
N ASP A 172 5.28 26.92 20.09
CA ASP A 172 6.01 26.13 21.07
C ASP A 172 6.35 24.70 20.57
N TYR A 173 6.06 24.37 19.29
CA TYR A 173 6.37 23.06 18.75
C TYR A 173 7.89 22.82 18.72
N LEU A 174 8.36 21.81 19.45
CA LEU A 174 9.77 21.46 19.63
C LEU A 174 10.65 22.58 20.25
N VAL A 175 10.04 23.53 20.95
CA VAL A 175 10.78 24.61 21.63
C VAL A 175 11.10 24.17 23.06
N GLY A 176 12.36 24.35 23.48
CA GLY A 176 12.84 24.02 24.82
C GLY A 176 12.66 22.52 25.15
N ASP A 177 11.98 22.25 26.25
CA ASP A 177 11.63 20.91 26.72
C ASP A 177 10.33 20.34 26.10
N ASN A 178 9.71 21.10 25.19
CA ASN A 178 8.45 20.77 24.51
C ASN A 178 7.22 20.62 25.43
N VAL A 179 7.29 20.93 26.71
CA VAL A 179 6.21 20.67 27.68
C VAL A 179 4.93 21.42 27.32
N LYS A 180 5.03 22.65 26.82
CA LYS A 180 3.85 23.43 26.43
C LYS A 180 3.13 22.78 25.26
N TYR A 181 3.88 22.43 24.20
CA TYR A 181 3.31 21.77 23.05
C TYR A 181 2.78 20.36 23.40
N ASP A 182 3.53 19.59 24.19
CA ASP A 182 3.09 18.27 24.65
C ASP A 182 1.77 18.34 25.41
N THR A 183 1.59 19.34 26.27
CA THR A 183 0.31 19.58 26.98
C THR A 183 -0.80 19.93 26.02
N PHE A 184 -0.51 20.80 25.03
CA PHE A 184 -1.45 21.25 24.02
C PHE A 184 -1.97 20.06 23.17
N TYR A 185 -1.08 19.28 22.55
CA TYR A 185 -1.52 18.22 21.65
C TYR A 185 -2.27 17.10 22.39
N ARG A 186 -1.84 16.77 23.62
CA ARG A 186 -2.57 15.79 24.44
C ARG A 186 -3.95 16.29 24.83
N ALA A 187 -4.12 17.59 25.05
CA ALA A 187 -5.44 18.17 25.30
C ALA A 187 -6.35 18.04 24.07
N GLN A 188 -5.85 18.32 22.86
CA GLN A 188 -6.61 18.11 21.62
C GLN A 188 -6.97 16.64 21.38
N VAL A 189 -6.04 15.71 21.57
CA VAL A 189 -6.33 14.27 21.47
C VAL A 189 -7.38 13.85 22.48
N LYS A 190 -7.32 14.38 23.72
CA LYS A 190 -8.35 14.13 24.74
C LYS A 190 -9.73 14.64 24.29
N GLU A 191 -9.79 15.85 23.72
CA GLU A 191 -11.05 16.38 23.19
C GLU A 191 -11.65 15.47 22.11
N LEU A 192 -10.82 15.01 21.15
CA LEU A 192 -11.24 14.12 20.07
C LEU A 192 -11.78 12.78 20.59
N LEU A 193 -11.18 12.21 21.62
CA LEU A 193 -11.61 10.93 22.16
C LEU A 193 -12.77 11.02 23.16
N ALA A 194 -12.94 12.17 23.82
CA ALA A 194 -13.96 12.35 24.85
C ALA A 194 -15.29 12.96 24.34
N ASN A 195 -15.25 13.76 23.25
CA ASN A 195 -16.39 14.61 22.86
C ASN A 195 -17.16 14.09 21.63
N TYR A 196 -16.63 13.10 20.91
CA TYR A 196 -17.16 12.66 19.62
C TYR A 196 -17.75 11.23 19.64
N GLY A 197 -18.02 10.70 20.84
CA GLY A 197 -18.58 9.35 21.01
C GLY A 197 -17.51 8.26 20.88
N ALA A 198 -17.91 7.07 20.44
CA ALA A 198 -16.99 5.96 20.26
C ALA A 198 -16.08 6.20 19.04
N VAL A 199 -14.77 6.19 19.26
CA VAL A 199 -13.75 6.27 18.22
C VAL A 199 -13.12 4.89 18.07
N ASP A 200 -13.14 4.33 16.86
CA ASP A 200 -12.62 2.99 16.59
C ASP A 200 -11.12 3.01 16.26
N VAL A 201 -10.65 4.06 15.56
CA VAL A 201 -9.25 4.21 15.12
C VAL A 201 -8.72 5.60 15.45
N MET A 202 -7.57 5.66 16.09
CA MET A 202 -6.75 6.87 16.16
C MET A 202 -5.52 6.69 15.28
N TRP A 203 -5.48 7.43 14.18
CA TRP A 203 -4.42 7.38 13.19
C TRP A 203 -3.46 8.54 13.44
N PHE A 204 -2.32 8.27 14.06
CA PHE A 204 -1.28 9.27 14.28
C PHE A 204 -0.34 9.40 13.10
N ASP A 205 0.28 10.57 12.99
CA ASP A 205 1.33 10.81 12.03
C ASP A 205 2.43 11.69 12.60
N HIS A 206 3.66 11.33 12.28
CA HIS A 206 4.89 12.06 12.55
C HIS A 206 5.07 12.61 13.97
N VAL A 207 5.71 11.87 14.82
CA VAL A 207 6.33 12.46 16.01
C VAL A 207 7.54 13.28 15.57
N GLY A 208 7.53 14.56 15.84
CA GLY A 208 8.68 15.42 15.62
C GLY A 208 9.68 15.34 16.77
N GLY A 209 10.99 15.33 16.43
CA GLY A 209 12.06 15.37 17.41
C GLY A 209 12.55 13.99 17.90
N ARG A 210 13.79 13.98 18.41
CA ARG A 210 14.57 12.76 18.70
C ARG A 210 14.58 12.34 20.17
N ASP A 211 13.85 13.06 21.01
CA ASP A 211 13.94 12.88 22.46
C ASP A 211 12.60 12.39 23.03
N TRP A 212 12.54 11.11 23.38
CA TRP A 212 11.38 10.49 24.00
C TRP A 212 10.94 11.21 25.28
N GLY A 213 11.89 11.80 26.04
CA GLY A 213 11.60 12.55 27.25
C GLY A 213 10.81 13.83 27.05
N LYS A 214 10.76 14.34 25.80
CA LYS A 214 9.97 15.52 25.43
C LYS A 214 8.52 15.20 25.08
N TRP A 215 8.18 13.92 25.00
CA TRP A 215 6.86 13.44 24.64
C TRP A 215 6.35 12.53 25.74
N LYS A 216 5.30 12.90 26.38
CA LYS A 216 4.68 12.12 27.47
C LYS A 216 3.81 10.98 26.91
N PHE A 217 4.43 10.04 26.20
CA PHE A 217 3.71 8.95 25.55
C PHE A 217 2.99 8.04 26.54
N ASP A 218 3.59 7.79 27.72
CA ASP A 218 2.95 7.05 28.79
C ASP A 218 1.64 7.71 29.26
N GLU A 219 1.65 9.04 29.43
CA GLU A 219 0.45 9.80 29.76
C GLU A 219 -0.56 9.82 28.61
N LEU A 220 -0.08 9.97 27.35
CA LEU A 220 -0.94 9.97 26.15
C LEU A 220 -1.68 8.64 26.02
N PHE A 221 -0.96 7.53 25.95
CA PHE A 221 -1.57 6.21 25.72
C PHE A 221 -2.45 5.77 26.89
N SER A 222 -2.02 6.05 28.13
CA SER A 222 -2.83 5.80 29.34
C SER A 222 -4.17 6.54 29.26
N MET A 223 -4.15 7.83 28.90
CA MET A 223 -5.36 8.64 28.72
C MET A 223 -6.24 8.08 27.59
N MET A 224 -5.66 7.79 26.43
CA MET A 224 -6.44 7.32 25.28
C MET A 224 -7.21 6.04 25.59
N TYR A 225 -6.53 5.04 26.15
CA TYR A 225 -7.16 3.75 26.42
C TYR A 225 -8.09 3.74 27.64
N GLN A 226 -7.90 4.69 28.58
CA GLN A 226 -8.90 4.91 29.63
C GLN A 226 -10.21 5.50 29.09
N ILE A 227 -10.12 6.38 28.09
CA ILE A 227 -11.31 6.99 27.46
C ILE A 227 -11.94 6.01 26.45
N GLN A 228 -11.13 5.33 25.63
CA GLN A 228 -11.57 4.45 24.55
C GLN A 228 -10.90 3.06 24.67
N PRO A 229 -11.39 2.15 25.52
CA PRO A 229 -10.73 0.86 25.77
C PRO A 229 -10.61 -0.07 24.56
N LYS A 230 -11.43 0.13 23.52
CA LYS A 230 -11.41 -0.66 22.27
C LYS A 230 -10.70 0.04 21.12
N LEU A 231 -10.08 1.18 21.37
CA LEU A 231 -9.37 1.97 20.37
C LEU A 231 -8.27 1.16 19.70
N ILE A 232 -8.15 1.30 18.37
CA ILE A 232 -7.02 0.80 17.59
C ILE A 232 -6.13 1.98 17.24
N VAL A 233 -4.83 1.82 17.38
CA VAL A 233 -3.83 2.86 17.13
C VAL A 233 -2.77 2.33 16.16
N ASN A 234 -2.42 3.13 15.14
CA ASN A 234 -1.37 2.78 14.20
C ASN A 234 0.04 2.90 14.83
N ASN A 235 1.07 2.47 14.08
CA ASN A 235 2.46 2.46 14.54
C ASN A 235 3.16 3.84 14.55
N ARG A 236 2.46 4.94 14.19
CA ARG A 236 3.08 6.27 14.02
C ARG A 236 2.94 7.21 15.21
N ALA A 237 2.29 6.78 16.29
CA ALA A 237 2.06 7.66 17.46
C ALA A 237 3.36 8.10 18.14
N ALA A 238 4.39 7.25 18.12
CA ALA A 238 5.71 7.54 18.69
C ALA A 238 6.86 7.00 17.83
N ALA A 239 6.57 6.33 16.72
CA ALA A 239 7.56 5.92 15.74
C ALA A 239 7.58 6.93 14.58
N PHE A 240 8.77 7.30 14.16
CA PHE A 240 8.95 8.04 12.94
C PHE A 240 8.96 7.04 11.77
N CYS A 241 8.13 7.24 10.76
CA CYS A 241 8.17 6.46 9.54
C CYS A 241 8.88 7.26 8.44
N GLY A 242 10.19 7.08 8.32
CA GLY A 242 10.97 7.72 7.27
C GLY A 242 12.43 7.28 7.30
N PRO A 243 13.18 7.48 6.19
CA PRO A 243 14.58 7.08 6.09
C PRO A 243 15.51 7.79 7.10
N ASP A 244 15.04 8.89 7.69
CA ASP A 244 15.79 9.70 8.64
C ASP A 244 15.49 9.37 10.11
N THR A 245 14.80 8.26 10.38
CA THR A 245 14.59 7.82 11.76
C THR A 245 15.92 7.32 12.32
N PRO A 246 16.49 7.93 13.36
CA PRO A 246 17.63 7.36 14.03
C PRO A 246 17.21 6.00 14.59
N GLN A 247 17.87 4.93 14.13
CA GLN A 247 17.63 3.56 14.61
C GLN A 247 17.99 3.36 16.10
N ASP A 248 18.56 4.38 16.72
CA ASP A 248 19.02 4.42 18.09
C ASP A 248 18.06 5.10 19.08
N LEU A 249 16.89 5.55 18.63
CA LEU A 249 15.82 5.99 19.53
C LEU A 249 15.24 4.80 20.30
N LYS A 250 15.91 4.42 21.37
CA LYS A 250 15.42 3.39 22.29
C LYS A 250 14.32 3.98 23.18
N ALA A 251 13.18 3.32 23.21
CA ALA A 251 12.15 3.63 24.20
C ALA A 251 12.74 3.49 25.62
N PRO A 252 12.35 4.36 26.57
CA PRO A 252 12.88 4.33 27.94
C PRO A 252 12.56 3.03 28.69
N SER A 253 11.54 2.27 28.27
CA SER A 253 11.25 0.95 28.82
C SER A 253 10.69 0.00 27.74
N PRO A 254 10.83 -1.34 27.93
CA PRO A 254 10.22 -2.33 27.03
C PRO A 254 8.69 -2.20 26.97
N GLU A 255 8.04 -1.85 28.06
CA GLU A 255 6.58 -1.65 28.16
C GLU A 255 6.14 -0.48 27.29
N LEU A 256 6.84 0.65 27.38
CA LEU A 256 6.56 1.81 26.55
C LEU A 256 6.84 1.50 25.07
N ALA A 257 7.92 0.80 24.75
CA ALA A 257 8.23 0.37 23.38
C ALA A 257 7.11 -0.48 22.78
N LYS A 258 6.57 -1.43 23.56
CA LYS A 258 5.44 -2.28 23.16
C LYS A 258 4.19 -1.44 22.90
N MET A 259 3.88 -0.49 23.79
CA MET A 259 2.70 0.34 23.70
C MET A 259 2.71 1.25 22.45
N VAL A 260 3.81 1.95 22.22
CA VAL A 260 3.93 2.92 21.12
C VAL A 260 4.10 2.29 19.76
N LYS A 261 4.41 0.98 19.69
CA LYS A 261 4.40 0.22 18.45
C LYS A 261 3.02 0.22 17.79
N GLY A 262 1.96 0.43 18.59
CA GLY A 262 0.59 0.42 18.09
C GLY A 262 0.10 -0.98 17.73
N ASP A 263 -1.04 -1.02 17.06
CA ASP A 263 -1.74 -2.26 16.71
C ASP A 263 -1.40 -2.77 15.31
N TYR A 264 -1.04 -1.88 14.38
CA TYR A 264 -0.79 -2.22 12.99
C TYR A 264 0.21 -1.27 12.31
N ASP A 265 0.91 -1.79 11.31
CA ASP A 265 1.87 -1.04 10.50
C ASP A 265 1.19 -0.30 9.35
N THR A 266 1.77 0.82 8.88
CA THR A 266 1.18 1.69 7.86
C THR A 266 2.15 2.01 6.72
N PRO A 267 2.39 1.07 5.76
CA PRO A 267 3.07 1.40 4.51
C PRO A 267 2.36 2.53 3.77
N GLU A 268 3.12 3.54 3.32
CA GLU A 268 2.57 4.75 2.70
C GLU A 268 3.03 4.94 1.26
N GLY A 269 2.06 5.18 0.36
CA GLY A 269 2.32 5.41 -1.06
C GLY A 269 2.59 4.14 -1.88
N PHE A 270 2.75 2.99 -1.24
CA PHE A 270 2.97 1.69 -1.87
C PHE A 270 2.21 0.56 -1.15
N ILE A 271 2.07 -0.58 -1.82
CA ILE A 271 1.48 -1.78 -1.20
C ILE A 271 2.53 -2.44 -0.31
N GLY A 272 2.21 -2.65 0.95
CA GLY A 272 3.06 -3.37 1.89
C GLY A 272 3.42 -4.77 1.40
N ALA A 273 4.60 -5.26 1.77
CA ALA A 273 4.97 -6.64 1.50
C ALA A 273 3.97 -7.61 2.15
N MET A 274 3.76 -8.78 1.54
CA MET A 274 2.90 -9.80 2.10
C MET A 274 3.37 -10.18 3.50
N ASN A 275 2.49 -9.97 4.48
CA ASN A 275 2.72 -10.30 5.88
C ASN A 275 1.41 -10.76 6.51
N ILE A 276 1.28 -12.07 6.73
CA ILE A 276 0.11 -12.68 7.35
C ILE A 276 0.25 -12.85 8.87
N ALA A 277 1.42 -12.52 9.41
CA ALA A 277 1.73 -12.69 10.84
C ALA A 277 1.46 -11.43 11.68
N SER A 278 1.36 -10.26 11.05
CA SER A 278 1.05 -9.00 11.71
C SER A 278 -0.01 -8.20 10.95
N ASP A 279 -0.70 -7.33 11.68
CA ASP A 279 -1.70 -6.44 11.10
C ASP A 279 -1.02 -5.26 10.41
N TRP A 280 -1.49 -4.88 9.22
CA TRP A 280 -0.99 -3.73 8.47
C TRP A 280 -2.04 -3.13 7.54
N GLU A 281 -1.84 -1.89 7.14
CA GLU A 281 -2.73 -1.11 6.30
C GLU A 281 -1.92 -0.22 5.37
N SER A 282 -2.00 -0.43 4.05
CA SER A 282 -1.41 0.52 3.11
C SER A 282 -2.31 1.73 2.93
N CYS A 283 -1.76 2.93 3.14
CA CYS A 283 -2.45 4.18 2.85
C CYS A 283 -1.93 4.79 1.54
N ILE A 284 -2.83 5.03 0.59
CA ILE A 284 -2.52 5.47 -0.77
C ILE A 284 -3.56 6.47 -1.25
N HIS A 285 -3.13 7.57 -1.88
CA HIS A 285 -4.05 8.57 -2.44
C HIS A 285 -4.52 8.20 -3.85
N VAL A 286 -5.78 8.52 -4.18
CA VAL A 286 -6.36 8.39 -5.53
C VAL A 286 -5.85 9.50 -6.45
N GLY A 287 -5.79 10.73 -5.96
CA GLY A 287 -5.34 11.92 -6.69
C GLY A 287 -3.82 12.02 -6.81
N ARG A 288 -3.33 13.17 -7.23
CA ARG A 288 -1.89 13.48 -7.36
C ARG A 288 -1.20 13.65 -6.01
N GLN A 289 -1.94 14.01 -4.99
CA GLN A 289 -1.50 14.33 -3.62
C GLN A 289 -2.58 13.91 -2.61
N TRP A 290 -2.31 14.06 -1.31
CA TRP A 290 -3.25 13.68 -0.26
C TRP A 290 -4.49 14.57 -0.23
N ALA A 291 -4.32 15.90 -0.21
CA ALA A 291 -5.43 16.84 -0.29
C ALA A 291 -5.84 17.12 -1.73
N TYR A 292 -6.87 17.94 -1.93
CA TYR A 292 -7.32 18.33 -3.26
C TYR A 292 -6.22 19.00 -4.08
N GLY A 293 -5.86 18.41 -5.19
CA GLY A 293 -4.83 18.88 -6.12
C GLY A 293 -5.34 19.20 -7.53
N GLY A 294 -6.67 19.32 -7.71
CA GLY A 294 -7.29 19.60 -9.02
C GLY A 294 -8.23 18.49 -9.48
N GLU A 295 -8.70 18.60 -10.73
CA GLU A 295 -9.73 17.73 -11.30
C GLU A 295 -9.14 16.62 -12.20
N ASP A 296 -7.84 16.42 -12.18
CA ASP A 296 -7.14 15.46 -13.03
C ASP A 296 -6.04 14.67 -12.28
N GLY A 297 -5.40 13.71 -12.96
CA GLY A 297 -4.29 12.95 -12.39
C GLY A 297 -4.74 11.87 -11.40
N PHE A 298 -5.96 11.40 -11.49
CA PHE A 298 -6.48 10.33 -10.65
C PHE A 298 -6.03 8.95 -11.15
N LYS A 299 -5.74 8.05 -10.21
CA LYS A 299 -5.52 6.63 -10.51
C LYS A 299 -6.75 6.01 -11.15
N GLY A 300 -6.54 5.01 -12.00
CA GLY A 300 -7.63 4.26 -12.63
C GLY A 300 -8.39 3.36 -11.63
N PRO A 301 -9.68 3.09 -11.85
CA PRO A 301 -10.44 2.15 -11.01
C PRO A 301 -9.82 0.75 -10.96
N GLU A 302 -9.30 0.26 -12.10
CA GLU A 302 -8.66 -1.06 -12.20
C GLU A 302 -7.42 -1.16 -11.33
N ASP A 303 -6.59 -0.10 -11.31
CA ASP A 303 -5.40 -0.05 -10.47
C ASP A 303 -5.77 -0.07 -8.99
N CYS A 304 -6.80 0.70 -8.59
CA CYS A 304 -7.28 0.72 -7.22
C CYS A 304 -7.87 -0.63 -6.77
N ILE A 305 -8.57 -1.35 -7.68
CA ILE A 305 -9.05 -2.72 -7.43
C ILE A 305 -7.87 -3.67 -7.24
N LYS A 306 -6.84 -3.61 -8.10
CA LYS A 306 -5.62 -4.44 -7.96
C LYS A 306 -4.87 -4.14 -6.67
N MET A 307 -4.83 -2.87 -6.23
CA MET A 307 -4.27 -2.48 -4.93
C MET A 307 -5.02 -3.15 -3.77
N LEU A 308 -6.36 -3.09 -3.79
CA LEU A 308 -7.19 -3.74 -2.77
C LEU A 308 -6.98 -5.26 -2.74
N VAL A 309 -6.94 -5.90 -3.91
CA VAL A 309 -6.63 -7.33 -4.03
C VAL A 309 -5.27 -7.63 -3.42
N SER A 310 -4.24 -6.87 -3.77
CA SER A 310 -2.87 -7.09 -3.28
C SER A 310 -2.76 -6.92 -1.77
N CYS A 311 -3.42 -5.92 -1.19
CA CYS A 311 -3.50 -5.76 0.26
C CYS A 311 -4.21 -6.95 0.92
N THR A 312 -5.40 -7.31 0.41
CA THR A 312 -6.22 -8.41 0.97
C THR A 312 -5.47 -9.74 0.95
N THR A 313 -4.91 -10.12 -0.20
CA THR A 313 -4.18 -11.38 -0.37
C THR A 313 -2.84 -11.36 0.38
N GLY A 314 -2.26 -10.19 0.58
CA GLY A 314 -1.05 -9.99 1.38
C GLY A 314 -1.27 -9.99 2.89
N GLY A 315 -2.51 -10.08 3.37
CA GLY A 315 -2.87 -10.10 4.80
C GLY A 315 -3.22 -8.73 5.40
N GLY A 316 -3.15 -7.64 4.62
CA GLY A 316 -3.42 -6.28 5.08
C GLY A 316 -4.74 -5.68 4.65
N ASN A 317 -4.90 -4.39 4.93
CA ASN A 317 -6.01 -3.54 4.52
C ASN A 317 -5.53 -2.48 3.52
N LEU A 318 -6.45 -1.94 2.73
CA LEU A 318 -6.25 -0.73 1.93
C LEU A 318 -7.04 0.43 2.55
N LEU A 319 -6.35 1.50 2.93
CA LEU A 319 -6.93 2.79 3.29
C LEU A 319 -6.71 3.75 2.11
N LEU A 320 -7.75 3.90 1.28
CA LEU A 320 -7.67 4.69 0.05
C LEU A 320 -8.06 6.13 0.32
N ASN A 321 -7.19 7.08 -0.02
CA ASN A 321 -7.37 8.49 0.31
C ASN A 321 -8.04 9.28 -0.79
N PHE A 322 -8.93 10.15 -0.36
CA PHE A 322 -9.67 11.14 -1.14
C PHE A 322 -9.41 12.54 -0.61
N GLY A 323 -9.25 13.51 -1.53
CA GLY A 323 -9.04 14.92 -1.20
C GLY A 323 -10.21 15.77 -1.66
N PRO A 324 -11.25 15.97 -0.84
CA PRO A 324 -12.41 16.76 -1.23
C PRO A 324 -12.07 18.18 -1.68
N ARG A 325 -12.87 18.72 -2.57
CA ARG A 325 -12.82 20.09 -3.07
C ARG A 325 -13.02 21.11 -1.94
N PRO A 326 -12.66 22.39 -2.15
CA PRO A 326 -12.87 23.43 -1.15
C PRO A 326 -14.33 23.59 -0.70
N ASP A 327 -15.28 23.26 -1.57
CA ASP A 327 -16.71 23.33 -1.28
C ASP A 327 -17.26 22.11 -0.51
N GLY A 328 -16.43 21.09 -0.27
CA GLY A 328 -16.79 19.87 0.45
C GLY A 328 -17.33 18.73 -0.42
N ALA A 329 -17.38 18.88 -1.74
CA ALA A 329 -17.72 17.80 -2.65
C ALA A 329 -16.47 16.99 -3.03
N PHE A 330 -16.62 15.69 -3.30
CA PHE A 330 -15.56 14.90 -3.93
C PHE A 330 -15.38 15.33 -5.39
N ALA A 331 -14.14 15.32 -5.89
CA ALA A 331 -13.88 15.50 -7.32
C ALA A 331 -14.51 14.36 -8.11
N GLU A 332 -15.01 14.63 -9.33
CA GLU A 332 -15.73 13.60 -10.10
C GLU A 332 -14.84 12.41 -10.46
N GLY A 333 -13.53 12.65 -10.71
CA GLY A 333 -12.57 11.58 -10.96
C GLY A 333 -12.41 10.65 -9.75
N GLU A 334 -12.32 11.18 -8.53
CA GLU A 334 -12.29 10.39 -7.29
C GLU A 334 -13.59 9.61 -7.09
N ALA A 335 -14.72 10.28 -7.28
CA ALA A 335 -16.03 9.67 -7.14
C ALA A 335 -16.25 8.53 -8.15
N LYS A 336 -15.75 8.66 -9.38
CA LYS A 336 -15.76 7.59 -10.39
C LYS A 336 -14.99 6.36 -9.94
N VAL A 337 -13.79 6.54 -9.38
CA VAL A 337 -12.97 5.44 -8.84
C VAL A 337 -13.71 4.72 -7.71
N ALA A 338 -14.22 5.47 -6.74
CA ALA A 338 -14.92 4.89 -5.60
C ALA A 338 -16.18 4.11 -6.00
N ARG A 339 -17.02 4.67 -6.91
CA ARG A 339 -18.20 3.97 -7.42
C ARG A 339 -17.84 2.68 -8.17
N ALA A 340 -16.83 2.72 -9.01
CA ALA A 340 -16.37 1.53 -9.75
C ALA A 340 -15.86 0.42 -8.81
N MET A 341 -15.12 0.78 -7.76
CA MET A 341 -14.72 -0.16 -6.73
C MET A 341 -15.94 -0.74 -5.99
N GLY A 342 -16.94 0.09 -5.69
CA GLY A 342 -18.19 -0.36 -5.07
C GLY A 342 -18.94 -1.37 -5.93
N GLU A 343 -19.09 -1.11 -7.23
CA GLU A 343 -19.71 -2.06 -8.16
C GLU A 343 -18.93 -3.37 -8.27
N TRP A 344 -17.63 -3.32 -8.33
CA TRP A 344 -16.79 -4.52 -8.31
C TRP A 344 -16.97 -5.32 -7.00
N LEU A 345 -16.99 -4.63 -5.85
CA LEU A 345 -17.15 -5.25 -4.53
C LEU A 345 -18.54 -5.86 -4.30
N LYS A 346 -19.60 -5.34 -4.92
CA LYS A 346 -20.92 -5.99 -4.90
C LYS A 346 -20.86 -7.40 -5.50
N LYS A 347 -20.02 -7.60 -6.51
CA LYS A 347 -19.86 -8.88 -7.21
C LYS A 347 -18.85 -9.79 -6.50
N TYR A 348 -17.72 -9.24 -6.03
CA TYR A 348 -16.57 -10.02 -5.58
C TYR A 348 -16.24 -9.87 -4.09
N GLY A 349 -17.03 -9.11 -3.34
CA GLY A 349 -16.77 -8.82 -1.94
C GLY A 349 -16.66 -10.03 -1.01
N ALA A 350 -17.25 -11.17 -1.40
CA ALA A 350 -17.09 -12.43 -0.67
C ALA A 350 -15.63 -12.90 -0.59
N ALA A 351 -14.81 -12.58 -1.62
CA ALA A 351 -13.39 -12.87 -1.68
C ALA A 351 -12.51 -11.80 -1.01
N ILE A 352 -13.13 -10.73 -0.46
CA ILE A 352 -12.42 -9.64 0.18
C ILE A 352 -12.71 -9.60 1.68
N TYR A 353 -13.98 -9.39 2.05
CA TYR A 353 -14.34 -9.14 3.44
C TYR A 353 -14.31 -10.38 4.32
N GLY A 354 -13.70 -10.24 5.50
CA GLY A 354 -13.59 -11.31 6.46
C GLY A 354 -12.64 -12.44 6.04
N THR A 355 -11.80 -12.21 5.03
CA THR A 355 -10.79 -13.17 4.58
C THR A 355 -9.46 -12.96 5.31
N ARG A 356 -8.58 -13.97 5.23
CA ARG A 356 -7.16 -13.91 5.64
C ARG A 356 -6.28 -14.13 4.44
N GLY A 357 -5.13 -13.46 4.36
CA GLY A 357 -4.18 -13.59 3.25
C GLY A 357 -3.54 -14.99 3.20
N GLY A 358 -3.04 -15.35 2.04
CA GLY A 358 -2.44 -16.66 1.81
C GLY A 358 -3.45 -17.75 1.41
N PRO A 359 -3.07 -19.03 1.31
CA PRO A 359 -1.77 -19.58 1.71
C PRO A 359 -0.64 -19.39 0.69
N TYR A 360 -0.93 -19.14 -0.58
CA TYR A 360 0.12 -18.92 -1.58
C TYR A 360 0.64 -17.48 -1.56
N ARG A 361 1.96 -17.32 -1.79
CA ARG A 361 2.58 -16.00 -1.86
C ARG A 361 2.03 -15.21 -3.04
N ASN A 362 1.81 -13.92 -2.79
CA ASN A 362 1.47 -12.98 -3.85
C ASN A 362 2.60 -12.92 -4.90
N GLY A 363 2.20 -12.72 -6.16
CA GLY A 363 3.12 -12.55 -7.27
C GLY A 363 2.56 -11.57 -8.32
N SER A 364 3.21 -11.50 -9.47
CA SER A 364 2.74 -10.73 -10.61
C SER A 364 1.36 -11.19 -11.09
N TRP A 365 1.05 -12.46 -10.94
CA TRP A 365 -0.23 -13.06 -11.33
C TRP A 365 -1.43 -12.60 -10.48
N GLY A 366 -1.20 -12.28 -9.19
CA GLY A 366 -2.23 -12.01 -8.20
C GLY A 366 -1.88 -12.53 -6.83
N GLY A 367 -2.85 -13.12 -6.14
CA GLY A 367 -2.65 -13.69 -4.82
C GLY A 367 -3.84 -14.51 -4.35
N THR A 368 -3.70 -15.06 -3.14
CA THR A 368 -4.76 -15.85 -2.52
C THR A 368 -5.19 -15.29 -1.18
N CYS A 369 -6.46 -15.53 -0.85
CA CYS A 369 -6.99 -15.34 0.49
C CYS A 369 -8.03 -16.41 0.79
N HIS A 370 -8.34 -16.63 2.08
CA HIS A 370 -9.24 -17.71 2.48
C HIS A 370 -10.19 -17.29 3.60
N LYS A 371 -11.29 -18.02 3.70
CA LYS A 371 -12.27 -17.89 4.78
C LYS A 371 -12.88 -19.27 5.08
N GLY A 372 -12.57 -19.85 6.25
CA GLY A 372 -12.96 -21.22 6.54
C GLY A 372 -12.40 -22.19 5.50
N ASN A 373 -13.28 -23.00 4.89
CA ASN A 373 -12.91 -23.96 3.85
C ASN A 373 -13.01 -23.39 2.41
N LYS A 374 -13.13 -22.07 2.26
CA LYS A 374 -13.07 -21.41 0.95
C LYS A 374 -11.70 -20.78 0.76
N LEU A 375 -11.06 -21.13 -0.33
CA LEU A 375 -9.85 -20.50 -0.82
C LEU A 375 -10.20 -19.70 -2.08
N TYR A 376 -9.87 -18.41 -2.07
CA TYR A 376 -10.06 -17.54 -3.22
C TYR A 376 -8.72 -17.27 -3.88
N MET A 377 -8.66 -17.43 -5.20
CA MET A 377 -7.52 -17.02 -6.03
C MET A 377 -7.96 -15.82 -6.85
N LEU A 378 -7.27 -14.71 -6.67
CA LEU A 378 -7.57 -13.43 -7.32
C LEU A 378 -6.49 -13.16 -8.36
N VAL A 379 -6.80 -13.49 -9.63
CA VAL A 379 -5.85 -13.47 -10.74
C VAL A 379 -6.11 -12.22 -11.58
N TYR A 380 -5.18 -11.27 -11.59
CA TYR A 380 -5.25 -10.07 -12.41
C TYR A 380 -4.29 -10.11 -13.61
N GLU A 381 -3.37 -11.07 -13.64
CA GLU A 381 -2.46 -11.30 -14.75
C GLU A 381 -2.24 -12.80 -14.93
N TRP A 382 -2.54 -13.30 -16.10
CA TRP A 382 -2.42 -14.73 -16.42
C TRP A 382 -1.08 -14.96 -17.13
N PRO A 383 -0.13 -15.67 -16.48
CA PRO A 383 1.12 -16.04 -17.14
C PRO A 383 0.87 -16.91 -18.37
N VAL A 384 1.64 -16.70 -19.44
CA VAL A 384 1.52 -17.51 -20.67
C VAL A 384 1.88 -18.97 -20.44
N GLU A 385 2.77 -19.23 -19.48
CA GLU A 385 3.12 -20.57 -19.02
C GLU A 385 2.02 -21.24 -18.18
N GLY A 386 1.00 -20.50 -17.77
CA GLY A 386 -0.03 -20.97 -16.85
C GLY A 386 0.35 -20.79 -15.38
N LEU A 387 -0.53 -21.23 -14.49
CA LEU A 387 -0.38 -21.12 -13.04
C LEU A 387 -0.20 -22.51 -12.41
N GLY A 388 1.01 -22.79 -11.95
CA GLY A 388 1.37 -23.93 -11.11
C GLY A 388 1.71 -23.47 -9.69
N PHE A 389 1.48 -24.33 -8.72
CA PHE A 389 1.70 -24.09 -7.30
C PHE A 389 2.21 -25.36 -6.63
N ASP A 390 2.99 -25.20 -5.58
CA ASP A 390 3.30 -26.28 -4.68
C ASP A 390 2.02 -26.93 -4.13
N PRO A 391 2.04 -28.25 -3.79
CA PRO A 391 0.84 -28.95 -3.35
C PRO A 391 0.19 -28.32 -2.11
N LEU A 392 -1.13 -28.15 -2.16
CA LEU A 392 -1.94 -27.81 -0.99
C LEU A 392 -2.33 -29.09 -0.27
N ALA A 393 -2.10 -29.15 1.04
CA ALA A 393 -2.48 -30.31 1.87
C ALA A 393 -4.00 -30.52 2.00
N ASN A 394 -4.80 -29.50 1.69
CA ASN A 394 -6.25 -29.56 1.62
C ASN A 394 -6.68 -30.12 0.26
N LYS A 395 -7.68 -31.01 0.25
CA LYS A 395 -8.26 -31.50 -0.99
C LYS A 395 -9.24 -30.49 -1.57
N VAL A 396 -9.07 -30.14 -2.85
CA VAL A 396 -10.04 -29.33 -3.59
C VAL A 396 -11.22 -30.20 -3.99
N LEU A 397 -12.43 -29.86 -3.49
CA LEU A 397 -13.68 -30.57 -3.77
C LEU A 397 -14.45 -29.98 -4.95
N ALA A 398 -14.32 -28.67 -5.16
CA ALA A 398 -14.95 -27.94 -6.25
C ALA A 398 -14.19 -26.65 -6.56
N ALA A 399 -14.25 -26.22 -7.83
CA ALA A 399 -13.68 -24.96 -8.30
C ALA A 399 -14.65 -24.28 -9.27
N ARG A 400 -14.80 -22.96 -9.14
CA ARG A 400 -15.58 -22.12 -10.06
C ARG A 400 -15.09 -20.69 -9.99
N THR A 401 -15.32 -19.88 -11.03
CA THR A 401 -15.22 -18.43 -10.86
C THR A 401 -16.43 -17.91 -10.06
N LEU A 402 -16.33 -16.76 -9.40
CA LEU A 402 -17.48 -16.15 -8.74
C LEU A 402 -18.57 -15.70 -9.73
N THR A 403 -18.26 -15.64 -11.02
CA THR A 403 -19.19 -15.36 -12.11
C THR A 403 -19.85 -16.62 -12.68
N GLY A 404 -19.43 -17.80 -12.18
CA GLY A 404 -20.02 -19.08 -12.56
C GLY A 404 -19.33 -19.78 -13.74
N ALA A 405 -18.25 -19.21 -14.30
CA ALA A 405 -17.50 -19.88 -15.35
C ALA A 405 -16.73 -21.09 -14.82
N ALA A 406 -16.51 -22.07 -15.69
CA ALA A 406 -15.78 -23.29 -15.38
C ALA A 406 -14.30 -22.99 -15.09
N VAL A 407 -13.76 -23.71 -14.12
CA VAL A 407 -12.35 -23.71 -13.75
C VAL A 407 -11.79 -25.10 -13.99
N THR A 408 -10.72 -25.19 -14.74
CA THR A 408 -9.93 -26.40 -14.88
C THR A 408 -8.86 -26.41 -13.81
N PHE A 409 -8.75 -27.51 -13.06
CA PHE A 409 -7.67 -27.68 -12.09
C PHE A 409 -7.17 -29.11 -12.05
N LYS A 410 -5.92 -29.28 -11.67
CA LYS A 410 -5.31 -30.56 -11.36
C LYS A 410 -4.65 -30.46 -9.99
N GLN A 411 -4.84 -31.45 -9.16
CA GLN A 411 -4.21 -31.57 -7.85
C GLN A 411 -3.65 -32.98 -7.68
N ASP A 412 -2.36 -33.08 -7.50
CA ASP A 412 -1.69 -34.33 -7.15
C ASP A 412 -0.69 -34.10 -6.00
N ALA A 413 0.15 -35.09 -5.72
CA ALA A 413 1.13 -35.03 -4.63
C ALA A 413 2.26 -34.02 -4.90
N ASP A 414 2.43 -33.61 -6.15
CA ASP A 414 3.59 -32.86 -6.62
C ASP A 414 3.25 -31.44 -7.05
N GLU A 415 1.99 -31.16 -7.38
CA GLU A 415 1.59 -29.89 -7.95
C GLU A 415 0.08 -29.63 -7.83
N PHE A 416 -0.28 -28.36 -7.72
CA PHE A 416 -1.63 -27.86 -7.95
C PHE A 416 -1.59 -26.87 -9.13
N THR A 417 -2.43 -27.10 -10.14
CA THR A 417 -2.59 -26.17 -11.27
C THR A 417 -4.02 -25.71 -11.39
N VAL A 418 -4.21 -24.49 -11.91
CA VAL A 418 -5.53 -23.91 -12.14
C VAL A 418 -5.53 -23.08 -13.42
N ASP A 419 -6.64 -23.17 -14.17
CA ASP A 419 -6.84 -22.37 -15.36
C ASP A 419 -8.32 -22.01 -15.56
N VAL A 420 -8.56 -20.88 -16.23
CA VAL A 420 -9.87 -20.40 -16.70
C VAL A 420 -9.72 -20.04 -18.17
N ALA A 421 -10.61 -20.52 -19.02
CA ALA A 421 -10.57 -20.21 -20.45
C ALA A 421 -10.53 -18.69 -20.66
N GLU A 422 -9.69 -18.20 -21.56
CA GLU A 422 -9.42 -16.77 -21.75
C GLU A 422 -10.69 -15.93 -21.92
N LYS A 423 -11.65 -16.41 -22.70
CA LYS A 423 -12.96 -15.77 -22.91
C LYS A 423 -13.81 -15.60 -21.65
N ASP A 424 -13.52 -16.39 -20.62
CA ASP A 424 -14.26 -16.44 -19.35
C ASP A 424 -13.49 -15.74 -18.20
N ARG A 425 -12.33 -15.14 -18.50
CA ARG A 425 -11.52 -14.38 -17.55
C ARG A 425 -12.11 -12.99 -17.33
N ASP A 426 -12.49 -12.70 -16.09
CA ASP A 426 -13.01 -11.38 -15.71
C ASP A 426 -11.90 -10.33 -15.65
N LYS A 427 -12.22 -9.09 -16.00
CA LYS A 427 -11.34 -7.92 -15.84
C LYS A 427 -11.90 -6.98 -14.77
N PRO A 428 -11.05 -6.30 -13.98
CA PRO A 428 -9.60 -6.35 -13.98
C PRO A 428 -9.04 -7.57 -13.23
N VAL A 429 -9.88 -8.42 -12.61
CA VAL A 429 -9.48 -9.56 -11.78
C VAL A 429 -10.43 -10.73 -12.01
N THR A 430 -9.90 -11.89 -12.37
CA THR A 430 -10.65 -13.15 -12.32
C THR A 430 -10.62 -13.68 -10.89
N VAL A 431 -11.78 -13.90 -10.29
CA VAL A 431 -11.88 -14.43 -8.92
C VAL A 431 -12.38 -15.86 -8.94
N ILE A 432 -11.50 -16.80 -8.54
CA ILE A 432 -11.77 -18.22 -8.47
C ILE A 432 -12.05 -18.59 -7.01
N GLU A 433 -13.16 -19.29 -6.76
CA GLU A 433 -13.48 -19.90 -5.48
C GLU A 433 -13.19 -21.41 -5.55
N LEU A 434 -12.31 -21.88 -4.66
CA LEU A 434 -12.09 -23.29 -4.40
C LEU A 434 -12.79 -23.68 -3.11
N THR A 435 -13.55 -24.77 -3.15
CA THR A 435 -14.11 -25.41 -1.94
C THR A 435 -13.18 -26.53 -1.50
N LEU A 436 -12.69 -26.45 -0.27
CA LEU A 436 -11.74 -27.39 0.30
C LEU A 436 -12.44 -28.38 1.27
N ASP A 437 -11.81 -29.50 1.51
CA ASP A 437 -12.27 -30.55 2.46
C ASP A 437 -12.23 -30.07 3.92
N LYS A 438 -11.35 -29.12 4.25
CA LYS A 438 -11.18 -28.54 5.59
C LYS A 438 -10.73 -27.08 5.51
N PRO A 439 -10.85 -26.29 6.60
CA PRO A 439 -10.36 -24.93 6.63
C PRO A 439 -8.85 -24.81 6.38
N VAL A 440 -8.44 -23.69 5.78
CA VAL A 440 -7.03 -23.29 5.68
C VAL A 440 -6.61 -22.66 7.02
N ALA A 441 -5.41 -22.99 7.50
CA ALA A 441 -4.86 -22.34 8.69
C ALA A 441 -4.39 -20.91 8.36
N ASP A 442 -4.77 -19.94 9.18
CA ASP A 442 -4.43 -18.52 8.96
C ASP A 442 -2.91 -18.25 8.94
N SER A 443 -2.11 -19.14 9.54
CA SER A 443 -0.65 -19.05 9.55
C SER A 443 0.04 -19.80 8.40
N LEU A 444 -0.74 -20.48 7.53
CA LEU A 444 -0.16 -21.28 6.45
C LEU A 444 0.36 -20.37 5.33
N LEU A 445 1.63 -20.51 5.00
CA LEU A 445 2.26 -19.86 3.86
C LEU A 445 3.02 -20.90 3.03
N ILE A 446 2.66 -20.98 1.76
CA ILE A 446 3.25 -21.86 0.74
C ILE A 446 4.08 -20.98 -0.22
N GLY A 447 4.85 -21.60 -1.10
CA GLY A 447 5.65 -20.91 -2.11
C GLY A 447 4.87 -20.00 -3.06
N ALA A 448 5.58 -19.31 -3.92
CA ALA A 448 5.01 -18.50 -5.00
C ALA A 448 4.47 -19.41 -6.13
N ALA A 449 3.65 -18.82 -7.02
CA ALA A 449 3.30 -19.48 -8.28
C ALA A 449 4.54 -19.73 -9.13
N HIS A 450 4.52 -20.80 -9.90
CA HIS A 450 5.57 -21.19 -10.83
C HIS A 450 4.97 -21.71 -12.15
N ALA A 451 5.82 -21.89 -13.17
CA ALA A 451 5.37 -22.55 -14.39
C ALA A 451 4.93 -24.01 -14.09
N PRO A 452 3.79 -24.47 -14.61
CA PRO A 452 3.34 -25.84 -14.45
C PRO A 452 4.39 -26.87 -14.93
N LYS A 453 4.47 -28.03 -14.27
CA LYS A 453 5.39 -29.11 -14.67
C LYS A 453 5.16 -29.59 -16.10
N SER A 454 3.93 -29.53 -16.59
CA SER A 454 3.61 -29.81 -17.99
C SER A 454 4.32 -28.85 -18.94
N TYR A 455 4.29 -27.53 -18.62
CA TYR A 455 5.00 -26.52 -19.40
C TYR A 455 6.53 -26.72 -19.36
N ILE A 456 7.05 -27.02 -18.16
CA ILE A 456 8.47 -27.35 -17.97
C ILE A 456 8.85 -28.62 -18.76
N SER A 457 7.98 -29.62 -18.82
CA SER A 457 8.22 -30.83 -19.61
C SER A 457 8.31 -30.55 -21.10
N GLU A 458 7.56 -29.57 -21.60
CA GLU A 458 7.56 -29.17 -23.01
C GLU A 458 8.75 -28.24 -23.36
N HIS A 459 9.04 -27.27 -22.51
CA HIS A 459 10.01 -26.20 -22.81
C HIS A 459 11.35 -26.35 -22.08
N GLY A 460 11.46 -27.26 -21.12
CA GLY A 460 12.61 -27.46 -20.26
C GLY A 460 12.50 -26.75 -18.91
N ALA A 461 13.50 -26.94 -18.07
CA ALA A 461 13.55 -26.34 -16.74
C ALA A 461 13.78 -24.83 -16.82
N VAL A 462 13.40 -24.09 -15.77
CA VAL A 462 13.78 -22.67 -15.61
C VAL A 462 15.29 -22.60 -15.40
N LEU A 463 15.94 -21.80 -16.23
CA LEU A 463 17.40 -21.59 -16.25
C LEU A 463 17.80 -20.26 -15.62
N SER A 464 16.86 -19.32 -15.48
CA SER A 464 17.10 -17.94 -15.05
C SER A 464 17.04 -17.72 -13.54
N ASP A 465 16.71 -18.71 -12.72
CA ASP A 465 16.56 -18.56 -11.24
C ASP A 465 17.81 -17.98 -10.54
N LYS A 466 18.99 -18.19 -11.10
CA LYS A 466 20.27 -17.70 -10.58
C LYS A 466 21.02 -16.83 -11.58
N ALA A 467 20.32 -16.33 -12.58
CA ALA A 467 20.90 -15.46 -13.59
C ALA A 467 21.25 -14.08 -13.01
N THR A 468 22.19 -13.42 -13.65
CA THR A 468 22.55 -12.04 -13.35
C THR A 468 22.16 -11.11 -14.50
N LEU A 469 21.94 -9.84 -14.18
CA LEU A 469 21.55 -8.80 -15.12
C LEU A 469 22.66 -7.77 -15.29
N GLU A 470 22.94 -7.41 -16.55
CA GLU A 470 23.72 -6.24 -16.92
C GLU A 470 22.91 -5.38 -17.88
N ILE A 471 22.90 -4.07 -17.69
CA ILE A 471 22.14 -3.12 -18.52
C ILE A 471 23.07 -2.08 -19.14
N SER A 472 22.68 -1.53 -20.29
CA SER A 472 23.48 -0.57 -21.07
C SER A 472 23.76 0.73 -20.33
N SER A 473 22.83 1.19 -19.52
CA SER A 473 22.95 2.38 -18.70
C SER A 473 21.97 2.31 -17.51
N ARG A 474 22.07 3.24 -16.56
CA ARG A 474 21.18 3.31 -15.40
C ARG A 474 20.56 4.69 -15.28
N SER A 475 19.25 4.77 -15.31
CA SER A 475 18.54 6.01 -15.03
C SER A 475 18.52 6.34 -13.52
N SER A 476 18.14 7.56 -13.18
CA SER A 476 17.89 7.94 -11.79
C SER A 476 16.72 7.19 -11.13
N TYR A 477 15.95 6.45 -11.90
CA TYR A 477 14.84 5.62 -11.43
C TYR A 477 15.22 4.15 -11.28
N ASP A 478 16.44 3.76 -11.67
CA ASP A 478 16.94 2.38 -11.55
C ASP A 478 17.35 2.07 -10.11
N ASP A 479 16.88 0.94 -9.58
CA ASP A 479 17.27 0.41 -8.27
C ASP A 479 17.90 -0.98 -8.44
N GLU A 480 19.19 -1.07 -8.29
CA GLU A 480 19.95 -2.32 -8.41
C GLU A 480 19.46 -3.43 -7.46
N ASN A 481 18.90 -3.05 -6.30
CA ASN A 481 18.38 -4.01 -5.33
C ASN A 481 17.15 -4.78 -5.83
N VAL A 482 16.49 -4.28 -6.88
CA VAL A 482 15.33 -4.95 -7.49
C VAL A 482 15.67 -5.75 -8.75
N HIS A 483 16.92 -5.68 -9.27
CA HIS A 483 17.33 -6.40 -10.49
C HIS A 483 17.11 -7.91 -10.41
N ALA A 484 17.33 -8.52 -9.25
CA ALA A 484 17.08 -9.95 -9.05
C ALA A 484 15.60 -10.33 -9.24
N ARG A 485 14.68 -9.37 -9.09
CA ARG A 485 13.23 -9.60 -9.29
C ARG A 485 12.87 -9.77 -10.76
N LEU A 486 13.76 -9.43 -11.69
CA LEU A 486 13.59 -9.76 -13.12
C LEU A 486 13.39 -11.27 -13.34
N PHE A 487 13.96 -12.10 -12.48
CA PHE A 487 13.99 -13.57 -12.59
C PHE A 487 13.07 -14.26 -11.60
N SER A 488 12.46 -13.52 -10.68
CA SER A 488 11.50 -14.05 -9.70
C SER A 488 10.05 -13.79 -10.14
N GLY A 489 9.11 -14.48 -9.53
CA GLY A 489 7.68 -14.20 -9.68
C GLY A 489 7.18 -13.04 -8.84
N ASP A 490 8.07 -12.27 -8.20
CA ASP A 490 7.70 -11.16 -7.33
C ASP A 490 7.04 -10.02 -8.11
N LYS A 491 6.07 -9.38 -7.46
CA LYS A 491 5.38 -8.23 -8.05
C LYS A 491 6.31 -7.02 -8.11
N VAL A 492 6.65 -6.60 -9.32
CA VAL A 492 7.36 -5.35 -9.59
C VAL A 492 6.66 -4.61 -10.73
N ASP A 493 6.79 -3.29 -10.75
CA ASP A 493 6.35 -2.48 -11.87
C ASP A 493 7.33 -2.61 -13.06
N TYR A 494 8.62 -2.57 -12.76
CA TYR A 494 9.75 -2.93 -13.61
C TYR A 494 10.91 -3.41 -12.74
N ALA A 495 11.77 -4.25 -13.29
CA ALA A 495 12.92 -4.79 -12.57
C ALA A 495 14.23 -4.04 -12.83
N PHE A 496 14.28 -3.23 -13.89
CA PHE A 496 15.41 -2.35 -14.22
C PHE A 496 14.93 -1.19 -15.09
N HIS A 497 15.73 -0.12 -15.18
CA HIS A 497 15.42 1.06 -15.96
C HIS A 497 16.70 1.69 -16.54
N THR A 498 16.87 1.62 -17.89
CA THR A 498 18.00 2.27 -18.55
C THR A 498 17.78 3.78 -18.65
N ASP A 499 18.85 4.54 -18.86
CA ASP A 499 18.73 5.92 -19.32
C ASP A 499 18.09 6.00 -20.71
N LYS A 500 17.71 7.21 -21.09
CA LYS A 500 17.22 7.50 -22.43
C LYS A 500 18.40 7.55 -23.40
N GLU A 501 18.62 6.46 -24.13
CA GLU A 501 19.75 6.29 -25.03
C GLU A 501 19.35 5.62 -26.36
N LYS A 502 20.28 5.60 -27.34
CA LYS A 502 20.10 4.84 -28.56
C LYS A 502 20.42 3.36 -28.30
N ASN A 503 19.50 2.49 -28.78
CA ASN A 503 19.66 1.04 -28.69
C ASN A 503 19.93 0.53 -27.27
N PRO A 504 19.09 0.87 -26.27
CA PRO A 504 19.24 0.36 -24.92
C PRO A 504 19.11 -1.17 -24.91
N TRP A 505 19.87 -1.80 -24.02
CA TRP A 505 19.88 -3.25 -23.90
C TRP A 505 19.96 -3.74 -22.45
N ALA A 506 19.50 -4.97 -22.26
CA ALA A 506 19.67 -5.76 -21.06
C ALA A 506 20.29 -7.11 -21.43
N LYS A 507 21.28 -7.57 -20.67
CA LYS A 507 21.98 -8.83 -20.88
C LYS A 507 21.80 -9.72 -19.66
N VAL A 508 21.23 -10.89 -19.88
CA VAL A 508 21.05 -11.94 -18.88
C VAL A 508 22.19 -12.94 -19.01
N ASP A 509 22.90 -13.21 -17.92
CA ASP A 509 23.94 -14.25 -17.84
C ASP A 509 23.44 -15.45 -17.04
N LEU A 510 23.33 -16.60 -17.65
CA LEU A 510 22.92 -17.87 -17.05
C LEU A 510 24.05 -18.57 -16.27
N GLY A 511 25.24 -17.96 -16.21
CA GLY A 511 26.40 -18.48 -15.50
C GLY A 511 27.17 -19.58 -16.26
N ALA A 512 26.53 -20.30 -17.15
CA ALA A 512 27.13 -21.36 -17.98
C ALA A 512 26.38 -21.50 -19.31
N VAL A 513 27.04 -22.09 -20.31
CA VAL A 513 26.39 -22.43 -21.59
C VAL A 513 25.38 -23.56 -21.34
N LYS A 514 24.13 -23.34 -21.74
CA LYS A 514 23.00 -24.25 -21.63
C LYS A 514 22.23 -24.30 -22.94
N THR A 515 21.35 -25.28 -23.13
CA THR A 515 20.42 -25.28 -24.26
C THR A 515 19.18 -24.49 -23.86
N VAL A 516 19.00 -23.32 -24.46
CA VAL A 516 17.83 -22.44 -24.23
C VAL A 516 16.77 -22.75 -25.27
N ASN A 517 15.55 -23.12 -24.81
CA ASN A 517 14.43 -23.50 -25.68
C ASN A 517 13.41 -22.37 -25.85
N ALA A 518 13.18 -21.59 -24.79
CA ALA A 518 12.25 -20.46 -24.83
C ALA A 518 12.65 -19.36 -23.86
N VAL A 519 12.25 -18.13 -24.18
CA VAL A 519 12.35 -16.97 -23.30
C VAL A 519 10.98 -16.30 -23.18
N ILE A 520 10.50 -16.12 -21.97
CA ILE A 520 9.32 -15.28 -21.69
C ILE A 520 9.82 -13.90 -21.29
N VAL A 521 9.26 -12.88 -21.92
CA VAL A 521 9.55 -11.46 -21.61
C VAL A 521 8.26 -10.76 -21.28
N GLU A 522 8.13 -10.25 -20.03
CA GLU A 522 7.00 -9.44 -19.60
C GLU A 522 7.37 -7.97 -19.60
N ASN A 523 6.53 -7.18 -20.27
CA ASN A 523 6.64 -5.72 -20.32
C ASN A 523 6.02 -5.07 -19.08
N ARG A 524 6.42 -3.84 -18.83
CA ARG A 524 5.66 -2.96 -17.95
C ARG A 524 4.29 -2.69 -18.57
N ALA A 525 3.24 -2.77 -17.77
CA ALA A 525 1.87 -2.54 -18.23
C ALA A 525 1.72 -1.15 -18.86
N ASN A 526 1.07 -1.10 -20.04
CA ASN A 526 0.76 0.12 -20.79
C ASN A 526 1.97 0.94 -21.31
N GLU A 527 3.17 0.36 -21.31
CA GLU A 527 4.39 1.03 -21.75
C GLU A 527 4.92 0.43 -23.06
N ARG A 528 4.92 1.22 -24.14
CA ARG A 528 5.45 0.79 -25.46
C ARG A 528 6.96 0.96 -25.61
N ARG A 529 7.69 1.14 -24.53
CA ARG A 529 9.15 1.40 -24.60
C ARG A 529 9.96 0.22 -25.11
N ALA A 530 9.46 -1.00 -24.91
CA ALA A 530 10.04 -2.22 -25.47
C ALA A 530 9.46 -2.60 -26.84
N GLU A 531 8.71 -1.74 -27.51
CA GLU A 531 8.21 -1.99 -28.87
C GLU A 531 9.40 -2.20 -29.84
N GLY A 532 9.35 -3.25 -30.65
CA GLY A 532 10.45 -3.64 -31.51
C GLY A 532 11.59 -4.34 -30.77
N LEU A 533 11.31 -4.95 -29.61
CA LEU A 533 12.29 -5.72 -28.84
C LEU A 533 12.89 -6.84 -29.70
N ILE A 534 14.20 -6.98 -29.63
CA ILE A 534 14.99 -8.03 -30.27
C ILE A 534 15.56 -8.92 -29.18
N VAL A 535 15.42 -10.23 -29.35
CA VAL A 535 16.04 -11.22 -28.47
C VAL A 535 17.16 -11.91 -29.23
N SER A 536 18.36 -11.87 -28.65
CA SER A 536 19.53 -12.52 -29.18
C SER A 536 20.16 -13.44 -28.14
N VAL A 537 20.82 -14.51 -28.58
CA VAL A 537 21.52 -15.46 -27.71
C VAL A 537 23.00 -15.54 -28.08
N SER A 538 23.84 -15.90 -27.10
CA SER A 538 25.30 -16.03 -27.30
C SER A 538 25.91 -17.03 -26.32
N GLU A 539 26.90 -17.79 -26.75
CA GLU A 539 27.70 -18.65 -25.85
C GLU A 539 28.86 -17.86 -25.17
N ASP A 540 29.45 -16.88 -25.86
CA ASP A 540 30.67 -16.18 -25.45
C ASP A 540 30.44 -14.70 -25.06
N GLY A 541 29.24 -14.17 -25.29
CA GLY A 541 28.90 -12.77 -25.08
C GLY A 541 29.45 -11.80 -26.14
N GLN A 542 30.10 -12.30 -27.19
CA GLN A 542 30.68 -11.52 -28.26
C GLN A 542 29.97 -11.77 -29.60
N LYS A 543 29.70 -13.02 -29.92
CA LYS A 543 28.97 -13.42 -31.13
C LYS A 543 27.52 -13.66 -30.78
N TRP A 544 26.65 -12.85 -31.36
CA TRP A 544 25.21 -12.87 -31.08
C TRP A 544 24.43 -13.43 -32.25
N GLN A 545 23.53 -14.34 -31.96
CA GLN A 545 22.51 -14.84 -32.88
C GLN A 545 21.18 -14.21 -32.51
N GLU A 546 20.59 -13.44 -33.41
CA GLU A 546 19.24 -12.93 -33.26
C GLU A 546 18.25 -14.09 -33.45
N VAL A 547 17.40 -14.35 -32.46
CA VAL A 547 16.45 -15.47 -32.46
C VAL A 547 15.01 -15.00 -32.64
N TRP A 548 14.75 -13.73 -32.34
CA TRP A 548 13.40 -13.22 -32.42
C TRP A 548 13.36 -11.68 -32.41
N VAL A 549 12.31 -11.14 -33.11
CA VAL A 549 12.02 -9.71 -33.16
C VAL A 549 10.52 -9.51 -32.92
N ALA A 550 10.14 -8.60 -32.03
CA ALA A 550 8.75 -8.26 -31.76
C ALA A 550 8.09 -7.60 -32.99
N GLY A 551 6.98 -8.15 -33.44
CA GLY A 551 6.17 -7.56 -34.52
C GLY A 551 5.25 -6.45 -34.01
N THR A 552 4.56 -6.68 -32.90
CA THR A 552 3.64 -5.75 -32.25
C THR A 552 3.92 -5.71 -30.76
N PHE A 553 3.48 -4.63 -30.11
CA PHE A 553 3.55 -4.55 -28.66
C PHE A 553 2.54 -5.51 -28.03
N GLU A 554 3.03 -6.35 -27.09
CA GLU A 554 2.23 -7.21 -26.24
C GLU A 554 2.71 -7.07 -24.78
N ALA A 555 1.82 -7.34 -23.83
CA ALA A 555 2.18 -7.31 -22.41
C ALA A 555 3.21 -8.39 -22.08
N THR A 556 3.14 -9.52 -22.77
CA THR A 556 4.06 -10.66 -22.59
C THR A 556 4.34 -11.30 -23.94
N TRP A 557 5.61 -11.60 -24.18
CA TRP A 557 6.05 -12.38 -25.34
C TRP A 557 6.58 -13.74 -24.92
N LEU A 558 6.11 -14.79 -25.60
CA LEU A 558 6.75 -16.10 -25.59
C LEU A 558 7.67 -16.19 -26.81
N VAL A 559 8.96 -16.18 -26.57
CA VAL A 559 10.01 -16.21 -27.60
C VAL A 559 10.53 -17.63 -27.74
N PRO A 560 10.18 -18.37 -28.83
CA PRO A 560 10.80 -19.65 -29.11
C PRO A 560 12.25 -19.44 -29.54
N VAL A 561 13.17 -20.16 -28.92
CA VAL A 561 14.58 -20.15 -29.31
C VAL A 561 14.86 -21.35 -30.18
N THR A 562 15.30 -21.11 -31.40
CA THR A 562 15.59 -22.14 -32.38
C THR A 562 16.96 -21.90 -33.02
N HIS A 563 17.56 -22.93 -33.57
CA HIS A 563 18.73 -22.85 -34.43
C HIS A 563 18.46 -23.61 -35.73
N VAL A 564 19.26 -23.33 -36.77
CA VAL A 564 19.13 -24.01 -38.05
C VAL A 564 20.07 -25.18 -38.09
N GLU A 565 19.54 -26.39 -38.23
CA GLU A 565 20.33 -27.61 -38.44
C GLU A 565 19.83 -28.32 -39.71
N ALA A 566 20.74 -28.64 -40.61
CA ALA A 566 20.42 -29.27 -41.91
C ALA A 566 19.31 -28.56 -42.71
N GLY A 567 19.15 -27.23 -42.55
CA GLY A 567 18.13 -26.43 -43.24
C GLY A 567 16.76 -26.39 -42.58
N ALA A 568 16.61 -27.00 -41.42
CA ALA A 568 15.37 -26.97 -40.60
C ALA A 568 15.56 -26.18 -39.32
N ASN A 569 14.52 -25.51 -38.86
CA ASN A 569 14.52 -24.90 -37.52
C ASN A 569 14.36 -26.00 -36.48
N VAL A 570 15.33 -26.13 -35.60
CA VAL A 570 15.35 -27.09 -34.49
C VAL A 570 15.17 -26.32 -33.19
N PRO A 571 14.26 -26.78 -32.27
CA PRO A 571 14.09 -26.16 -30.95
C PRO A 571 15.39 -26.16 -30.14
N GLY A 572 15.64 -25.05 -29.46
CA GLY A 572 16.79 -24.84 -28.59
C GLY A 572 18.02 -24.30 -29.32
N SER A 573 18.75 -23.46 -28.62
CA SER A 573 20.06 -22.95 -29.03
C SER A 573 21.01 -22.93 -27.83
N ARG A 574 22.28 -23.24 -28.09
CA ARG A 574 23.30 -23.16 -27.03
C ARG A 574 23.58 -21.71 -26.69
N ALA A 575 23.41 -21.34 -25.44
CA ALA A 575 23.64 -19.98 -24.96
C ALA A 575 24.02 -19.93 -23.48
N ARG A 576 24.89 -19.00 -23.13
CA ARG A 576 25.09 -18.52 -21.78
C ARG A 576 24.44 -17.17 -21.58
N PHE A 577 24.41 -16.35 -22.62
CA PHE A 577 23.90 -14.98 -22.55
C PHE A 577 22.67 -14.81 -23.41
N ILE A 578 21.67 -14.09 -22.86
CA ILE A 578 20.51 -13.62 -23.61
C ILE A 578 20.57 -12.08 -23.60
N ARG A 579 20.45 -11.45 -24.76
CA ARG A 579 20.38 -10.01 -24.92
C ARG A 579 19.01 -9.60 -25.38
N LEU A 580 18.45 -8.64 -24.68
CA LEU A 580 17.19 -8.00 -24.93
C LEU A 580 17.50 -6.55 -25.32
N GLU A 581 17.22 -6.15 -26.54
CA GLU A 581 17.56 -4.80 -27.01
C GLU A 581 16.45 -4.21 -27.88
N THR A 582 16.40 -2.88 -27.94
CA THR A 582 15.61 -2.19 -28.95
C THR A 582 16.53 -1.41 -29.87
N ARG A 583 16.26 -1.41 -31.19
CA ARG A 583 17.01 -0.62 -32.16
C ARG A 583 16.17 0.54 -32.63
N ASN A 584 16.51 1.74 -32.19
CA ASN A 584 15.69 2.92 -32.40
C ASN A 584 16.50 4.07 -33.01
N GLU A 585 15.90 4.82 -33.93
CA GLU A 585 16.48 6.04 -34.46
C GLU A 585 16.55 7.15 -33.39
N ALA A 586 15.49 7.28 -32.58
CA ALA A 586 15.44 8.22 -31.47
C ALA A 586 15.80 7.55 -30.13
N PRO A 587 16.53 8.23 -29.23
CA PRO A 587 16.81 7.71 -27.89
C PRO A 587 15.54 7.36 -27.13
N ARG A 588 15.54 6.18 -26.48
CA ARG A 588 14.47 5.73 -25.56
C ARG A 588 15.05 4.95 -24.39
N GLU A 589 14.23 4.70 -23.41
CA GLU A 589 14.54 3.87 -22.25
C GLU A 589 14.08 2.44 -22.53
N LEU A 590 14.77 1.45 -21.95
CA LEU A 590 14.32 0.06 -21.89
C LEU A 590 14.05 -0.28 -20.43
N LEU A 591 12.89 -0.84 -20.19
CA LEU A 591 12.50 -1.39 -18.90
C LEU A 591 11.60 -2.59 -19.11
N LEU A 592 11.82 -3.63 -18.33
CA LEU A 592 11.06 -4.88 -18.38
C LEU A 592 10.67 -5.29 -16.97
N LYS A 593 9.60 -6.03 -16.89
CA LYS A 593 9.04 -6.50 -15.62
C LYS A 593 9.61 -7.86 -15.20
N ARG A 594 9.64 -8.82 -16.13
CA ARG A 594 10.13 -10.18 -15.89
C ARG A 594 10.77 -10.78 -17.15
N VAL A 595 11.78 -11.61 -16.92
CA VAL A 595 12.37 -12.46 -17.94
C VAL A 595 12.55 -13.88 -17.36
N THR A 596 11.96 -14.86 -18.02
CA THR A 596 12.13 -16.27 -17.65
C THR A 596 12.71 -17.05 -18.82
N VAL A 597 13.78 -17.78 -18.57
CA VAL A 597 14.49 -18.56 -19.58
C VAL A 597 14.28 -20.05 -19.31
N PHE A 598 13.84 -20.78 -20.32
CA PHE A 598 13.59 -22.22 -20.25
C PHE A 598 14.56 -23.00 -21.13
N GLY A 599 14.90 -24.23 -20.68
CA GLY A 599 15.76 -25.11 -21.46
C GLY A 599 16.29 -26.30 -20.69
N ALA A 600 17.30 -26.98 -21.25
CA ALA A 600 17.96 -28.09 -20.60
C ALA A 600 19.00 -27.60 -19.58
N LYS A 601 18.97 -28.20 -18.38
CA LYS A 601 19.93 -27.90 -17.29
C LYS A 601 21.32 -28.40 -17.61
#